data_e130e6f22d1950058206ca9ab4d12630
#
_entry.id   e130e6f22d1950058206ca9ab4d12630
#
_cell.length_a   1.000
_cell.length_b   1.000
_cell.length_c   1.000
_cell.angle_alpha   90.00
_cell.angle_beta   90.00
_cell.angle_gamma   90.00
#
_symmetry.space_group_name_H-M   'P 1'
#
loop_
_entity.id
_entity.type
_entity.pdbx_description
1 polymer ?
#
loop_
_entity_poly.entity_id
_entity_poly.type
_entity_poly.pdbx_seq_one_letter_code
_entity_poly.pdbx_strand_id
1 'polypeptide(L)'
;MPLFLQPILKTKLWGGQRLSEFGYQLDNDTTGECWCVSAHPNGTSEIINGPYQGQTLDRIWSEHRELFGDFPSKDFPLLTKIVDARESLSIHVHPDNSYAYEHENGQYGKSECWYIIDAEEDAEIVIGTLAESREEFANHVQHGTIESILRYIKVKPGEFYFIPAGTVHTISSGILAYETMQSSDITYRLYDFNRQDNQYNDRPLNIEKALDVIQYNAPLPNILPESEIIENHKCTHIVSNDFFTLVKWEISGTLNYMKPREFCLVTVLEGEGQMIVDGEIFKLTTGTNFILTSEDLDSVFEGDFTLMISYV
;
A
#
# COMPACT_ATOMS: atom_id res chain seq x y z
N MET A 1 -3.78 6.43 -23.39
CA MET A 1 -2.99 5.17 -23.38
C MET A 1 -2.51 4.88 -21.97
N PRO A 2 -2.70 3.67 -21.44
CA PRO A 2 -2.27 3.31 -20.09
C PRO A 2 -0.75 3.48 -19.86
N LEU A 3 -0.36 3.90 -18.67
CA LEU A 3 1.05 4.02 -18.27
C LEU A 3 1.47 2.76 -17.52
N PHE A 4 2.21 1.88 -18.16
CA PHE A 4 2.80 0.71 -17.50
C PHE A 4 4.06 1.13 -16.74
N LEU A 5 4.22 0.57 -15.54
CA LEU A 5 5.21 1.04 -14.58
C LEU A 5 6.18 -0.08 -14.19
N GLN A 6 7.46 0.28 -14.13
CA GLN A 6 8.47 -0.53 -13.47
C GLN A 6 8.32 -0.35 -11.97
N PRO A 7 8.03 -1.40 -11.19
CA PRO A 7 7.94 -1.30 -9.75
C PRO A 7 9.33 -1.10 -9.12
N ILE A 8 9.35 -0.59 -7.88
CA ILE A 8 10.59 -0.36 -7.15
C ILE A 8 10.69 -1.36 -6.01
N LEU A 9 11.73 -2.17 -6.03
CA LEU A 9 12.01 -3.14 -4.98
C LEU A 9 12.84 -2.50 -3.88
N LYS A 10 12.43 -2.70 -2.62
CA LYS A 10 13.09 -2.15 -1.42
C LYS A 10 13.61 -3.26 -0.53
N THR A 11 14.91 -3.24 -0.30
CA THR A 11 15.55 -4.09 0.71
C THR A 11 15.14 -3.61 2.11
N LYS A 12 14.67 -4.53 2.93
CA LYS A 12 14.29 -4.30 4.34
C LYS A 12 14.86 -5.39 5.21
N LEU A 13 15.28 -5.08 6.43
CA LEU A 13 15.84 -6.07 7.36
C LEU A 13 14.88 -7.26 7.63
N TRP A 14 13.59 -6.99 7.58
CA TRP A 14 12.52 -7.94 7.81
C TRP A 14 11.98 -8.60 6.51
N GLY A 15 12.49 -8.19 5.34
CA GLY A 15 12.01 -8.65 4.04
C GLY A 15 12.32 -10.12 3.75
N GLY A 16 11.59 -10.68 2.80
CA GLY A 16 11.71 -12.05 2.32
C GLY A 16 12.04 -12.14 0.83
N GLN A 17 11.58 -13.23 0.20
CA GLN A 17 11.79 -13.52 -1.22
C GLN A 17 10.49 -13.76 -1.98
N ARG A 18 9.33 -13.66 -1.31
CA ARG A 18 8.03 -13.97 -1.91
C ARG A 18 7.60 -13.00 -3.01
N LEU A 19 8.20 -11.81 -3.06
CA LEU A 19 7.99 -10.89 -4.18
C LEU A 19 8.42 -11.48 -5.53
N SER A 20 9.26 -12.52 -5.56
CA SER A 20 9.57 -13.30 -6.77
C SER A 20 8.35 -14.04 -7.35
N GLU A 21 7.34 -14.36 -6.54
CA GLU A 21 6.08 -15.00 -6.97
C GLU A 21 5.29 -14.10 -7.94
N PHE A 22 5.55 -12.78 -7.91
CA PHE A 22 4.99 -11.79 -8.84
C PHE A 22 5.82 -11.58 -10.12
N GLY A 23 6.83 -12.43 -10.35
CA GLY A 23 7.70 -12.34 -11.52
C GLY A 23 8.82 -11.29 -11.38
N TYR A 24 8.98 -10.67 -10.20
CA TYR A 24 10.04 -9.70 -9.97
C TYR A 24 11.39 -10.38 -9.74
N GLN A 25 12.43 -9.80 -10.31
CA GLN A 25 13.81 -10.25 -10.09
C GLN A 25 14.34 -9.57 -8.82
N LEU A 26 14.67 -10.37 -7.80
CA LEU A 26 15.16 -9.88 -6.52
C LEU A 26 16.68 -9.86 -6.52
N ASP A 27 17.26 -8.74 -6.08
CA ASP A 27 18.72 -8.57 -5.98
C ASP A 27 19.32 -9.22 -4.73
N ASN A 28 18.48 -9.55 -3.74
CA ASN A 28 18.91 -10.11 -2.46
C ASN A 28 17.78 -10.86 -1.75
N ASP A 29 18.11 -11.48 -0.60
CA ASP A 29 17.20 -12.34 0.17
C ASP A 29 16.29 -11.57 1.16
N THR A 30 16.35 -10.25 1.16
CA THR A 30 15.67 -9.38 2.10
C THR A 30 14.88 -8.26 1.40
N THR A 31 14.23 -8.59 0.28
CA THR A 31 13.36 -7.65 -0.42
C THR A 31 12.00 -7.62 0.24
N GLY A 32 11.74 -6.61 1.09
CA GLY A 32 10.53 -6.53 1.90
C GLY A 32 9.37 -5.80 1.26
N GLU A 33 9.62 -4.85 0.34
CA GLU A 33 8.56 -4.08 -0.31
C GLU A 33 8.77 -4.02 -1.81
N CYS A 34 7.68 -4.16 -2.55
CA CYS A 34 7.54 -3.76 -3.94
C CYS A 34 6.63 -2.52 -4.00
N TRP A 35 7.16 -1.37 -4.34
CA TRP A 35 6.36 -0.18 -4.61
C TRP A 35 5.82 -0.28 -6.03
N CYS A 36 4.57 -0.71 -6.13
CA CYS A 36 3.89 -1.03 -7.39
C CYS A 36 3.67 0.22 -8.24
N VAL A 37 3.09 1.27 -7.62
CA VAL A 37 2.85 2.58 -8.22
C VAL A 37 3.31 3.63 -7.23
N SER A 38 4.32 4.41 -7.59
CA SER A 38 4.91 5.43 -6.73
C SER A 38 5.44 6.62 -7.52
N ALA A 39 5.09 7.82 -7.10
CA ALA A 39 5.74 9.07 -7.49
C ALA A 39 6.47 9.73 -6.29
N HIS A 40 6.71 8.96 -5.22
CA HIS A 40 7.34 9.45 -4.00
C HIS A 40 8.84 9.69 -4.21
N PRO A 41 9.45 10.78 -3.67
CA PRO A 41 10.90 11.08 -3.85
C PRO A 41 11.85 9.97 -3.39
N ASN A 42 11.44 9.17 -2.40
CA ASN A 42 12.23 8.03 -1.93
C ASN A 42 12.25 6.85 -2.91
N GLY A 43 11.46 6.92 -4.00
CA GLY A 43 11.41 5.92 -5.06
C GLY A 43 10.23 6.18 -5.96
N THR A 44 10.51 6.58 -7.19
CA THR A 44 9.49 6.87 -8.20
C THR A 44 9.51 5.83 -9.30
N SER A 45 8.34 5.35 -9.71
CA SER A 45 8.20 4.34 -10.78
C SER A 45 8.57 4.94 -12.13
N GLU A 46 9.29 4.17 -12.96
CA GLU A 46 9.57 4.51 -14.34
C GLU A 46 8.47 3.98 -15.26
N ILE A 47 8.08 4.77 -16.26
CA ILE A 47 7.13 4.36 -17.29
C ILE A 47 7.87 3.51 -18.33
N ILE A 48 7.34 2.32 -18.64
CA ILE A 48 8.01 1.34 -19.49
C ILE A 48 7.39 1.20 -20.90
N ASN A 49 6.42 2.06 -21.26
CA ASN A 49 5.74 2.00 -22.56
C ASN A 49 5.42 3.38 -23.12
N GLY A 50 5.09 3.39 -24.41
CA GLY A 50 4.55 4.55 -25.11
C GLY A 50 5.46 5.78 -25.18
N PRO A 51 4.89 6.98 -25.41
CA PRO A 51 5.65 8.22 -25.63
C PRO A 51 6.39 8.70 -24.37
N TYR A 52 6.02 8.21 -23.20
CA TYR A 52 6.62 8.58 -21.93
C TYR A 52 7.62 7.56 -21.38
N GLN A 53 7.94 6.53 -22.17
CA GLN A 53 8.90 5.49 -21.75
C GLN A 53 10.24 6.09 -21.31
N GLY A 54 10.74 5.62 -20.15
CA GLY A 54 11.98 6.08 -19.52
C GLY A 54 11.81 7.34 -18.67
N GLN A 55 10.62 7.92 -18.61
CA GLN A 55 10.32 9.03 -17.71
C GLN A 55 9.76 8.50 -16.38
N THR A 56 9.94 9.27 -15.30
CA THR A 56 9.47 8.91 -13.97
C THR A 56 8.06 9.45 -13.70
N LEU A 57 7.27 8.75 -12.90
CA LEU A 57 5.88 9.10 -12.64
C LEU A 57 5.72 10.50 -11.99
N ASP A 58 6.63 10.90 -11.11
CA ASP A 58 6.63 12.25 -10.51
C ASP A 58 6.81 13.35 -11.56
N ARG A 59 7.66 13.10 -12.57
CA ARG A 59 7.85 14.01 -13.68
C ARG A 59 6.58 14.08 -14.54
N ILE A 60 5.99 12.94 -14.90
CA ILE A 60 4.72 12.92 -15.67
C ILE A 60 3.60 13.57 -14.87
N TRP A 61 3.52 13.34 -13.57
CA TRP A 61 2.57 14.03 -12.70
C TRP A 61 2.71 15.56 -12.76
N SER A 62 3.93 16.07 -12.82
CA SER A 62 4.19 17.52 -12.83
C SER A 62 4.03 18.16 -14.20
N GLU A 63 4.39 17.46 -15.29
CA GLU A 63 4.44 18.00 -16.66
C GLU A 63 3.19 17.68 -17.48
N HIS A 64 2.41 16.64 -17.12
CA HIS A 64 1.28 16.10 -17.88
C HIS A 64 0.06 15.86 -16.99
N ARG A 65 -0.41 16.91 -16.33
CA ARG A 65 -1.57 16.87 -15.40
C ARG A 65 -2.85 16.43 -16.08
N GLU A 66 -3.00 16.72 -17.34
CA GLU A 66 -4.14 16.32 -18.19
C GLU A 66 -4.36 14.80 -18.19
N LEU A 67 -3.29 13.99 -18.09
CA LEU A 67 -3.40 12.52 -18.00
C LEU A 67 -4.08 12.05 -16.72
N PHE A 68 -4.18 12.92 -15.73
CA PHE A 68 -4.77 12.64 -14.42
C PHE A 68 -6.03 13.51 -14.16
N GLY A 69 -6.62 14.06 -15.24
CA GLY A 69 -7.81 14.90 -15.15
C GLY A 69 -7.59 16.21 -14.38
N ASP A 70 -6.38 16.75 -14.41
CA ASP A 70 -5.96 17.94 -13.66
C ASP A 70 -6.26 17.85 -12.16
N PHE A 71 -6.15 16.65 -11.59
CA PHE A 71 -6.46 16.39 -10.17
C PHE A 71 -5.78 17.41 -9.25
N PRO A 72 -6.54 18.09 -8.35
CA PRO A 72 -6.07 19.28 -7.63
C PRO A 72 -5.17 18.97 -6.42
N SER A 73 -4.12 18.18 -6.62
CA SER A 73 -3.11 17.89 -5.61
C SER A 73 -1.73 18.31 -6.11
N LYS A 74 -0.89 18.85 -5.22
CA LYS A 74 0.48 19.22 -5.58
C LYS A 74 1.29 17.97 -5.93
N ASP A 75 1.29 16.99 -5.02
CA ASP A 75 2.04 15.76 -5.17
C ASP A 75 1.10 14.61 -5.58
N PHE A 76 1.64 13.57 -6.19
CA PHE A 76 0.87 12.38 -6.55
C PHE A 76 0.23 11.76 -5.29
N PRO A 77 -1.09 11.51 -5.29
CA PRO A 77 -1.82 11.32 -4.04
C PRO A 77 -1.62 9.97 -3.34
N LEU A 78 -1.32 8.92 -4.10
CA LEU A 78 -1.31 7.55 -3.61
C LEU A 78 0.03 6.85 -3.81
N LEU A 79 0.26 5.84 -3.00
CA LEU A 79 1.31 4.86 -3.14
C LEU A 79 0.71 3.47 -2.93
N THR A 80 0.99 2.52 -3.82
CA THR A 80 0.58 1.13 -3.66
C THR A 80 1.80 0.22 -3.56
N LYS A 81 1.71 -0.81 -2.71
CA LYS A 81 2.81 -1.73 -2.43
C LYS A 81 2.34 -3.17 -2.32
N ILE A 82 3.28 -4.09 -2.52
CA ILE A 82 3.21 -5.44 -1.98
C ILE A 82 4.30 -5.56 -0.91
N VAL A 83 3.92 -6.03 0.27
CA VAL A 83 4.78 -6.17 1.45
C VAL A 83 4.97 -7.64 1.76
N ASP A 84 6.23 -8.10 1.77
CA ASP A 84 6.64 -9.45 2.16
C ASP A 84 7.32 -9.40 3.53
N ALA A 85 6.58 -9.71 4.58
CA ALA A 85 7.04 -9.71 5.96
C ALA A 85 7.56 -11.11 6.36
N ARG A 86 8.80 -11.47 5.98
CA ARG A 86 9.45 -12.67 6.52
C ARG A 86 9.66 -12.59 8.03
N GLU A 87 9.98 -11.40 8.54
CA GLU A 87 10.01 -11.07 9.95
C GLU A 87 9.05 -9.92 10.22
N SER A 88 8.67 -9.71 11.48
CA SER A 88 7.77 -8.60 11.84
C SER A 88 8.36 -7.24 11.48
N LEU A 89 7.57 -6.34 10.93
CA LEU A 89 7.93 -4.94 10.77
C LEU A 89 8.11 -4.30 12.16
N SER A 90 8.70 -3.10 12.22
CA SER A 90 8.73 -2.35 13.49
C SER A 90 7.32 -2.00 13.96
N ILE A 91 7.12 -1.93 15.26
CA ILE A 91 5.91 -1.32 15.83
C ILE A 91 6.04 0.19 15.65
N HIS A 92 5.05 0.82 15.00
CA HIS A 92 5.10 2.23 14.62
C HIS A 92 3.71 2.85 14.51
N VAL A 93 3.70 4.15 14.25
CA VAL A 93 2.50 4.94 14.00
C VAL A 93 2.80 5.98 12.93
N HIS A 94 1.79 6.36 12.17
CA HIS A 94 1.87 7.43 11.16
C HIS A 94 1.09 8.66 11.60
N PRO A 95 1.57 9.90 11.32
CA PRO A 95 0.84 11.11 11.58
C PRO A 95 -0.34 11.31 10.62
N ASP A 96 -1.31 12.13 10.99
CA ASP A 96 -2.29 12.69 10.07
C ASP A 96 -1.70 13.83 9.21
N ASN A 97 -2.51 14.33 8.26
CA ASN A 97 -2.08 15.42 7.36
C ASN A 97 -1.70 16.70 8.11
N SER A 98 -2.41 17.05 9.18
CA SER A 98 -2.16 18.28 9.92
C SER A 98 -0.82 18.24 10.63
N TYR A 99 -0.56 17.15 11.36
CA TYR A 99 0.70 16.97 12.06
C TYR A 99 1.89 16.83 11.09
N ALA A 100 1.73 16.05 10.02
CA ALA A 100 2.77 15.88 9.02
C ALA A 100 3.09 17.21 8.30
N TYR A 101 2.09 18.00 7.96
CA TYR A 101 2.31 19.30 7.33
C TYR A 101 3.12 20.23 8.23
N GLU A 102 2.84 20.27 9.54
CA GLU A 102 3.52 21.15 10.50
C GLU A 102 4.93 20.66 10.86
N HIS A 103 5.10 19.32 11.05
CA HIS A 103 6.32 18.76 11.63
C HIS A 103 7.23 18.04 10.62
N GLU A 104 6.77 17.80 9.37
CA GLU A 104 7.50 17.06 8.33
C GLU A 104 7.55 17.84 6.99
N ASN A 105 7.82 19.16 7.08
CA ASN A 105 8.07 20.02 5.93
C ASN A 105 6.94 20.05 4.89
N GLY A 106 5.68 20.00 5.32
CA GLY A 106 4.52 20.09 4.44
C GLY A 106 4.18 18.79 3.72
N GLN A 107 4.70 17.65 4.20
CA GLN A 107 4.35 16.33 3.66
C GLN A 107 2.94 15.90 4.06
N TYR A 108 2.42 14.89 3.36
CA TYR A 108 1.16 14.24 3.73
C TYR A 108 1.33 13.35 4.96
N GLY A 109 0.25 13.22 5.73
CA GLY A 109 0.08 12.14 6.68
C GLY A 109 -0.06 10.79 5.98
N LYS A 110 -0.27 9.73 6.75
CA LYS A 110 -0.36 8.39 6.19
C LYS A 110 -1.49 7.61 6.85
N SER A 111 -2.62 7.53 6.13
CA SER A 111 -3.63 6.50 6.32
C SER A 111 -3.42 5.44 5.26
N GLU A 112 -3.58 4.18 5.63
CA GLU A 112 -3.31 3.05 4.76
C GLU A 112 -4.32 1.91 4.95
N CYS A 113 -4.28 0.94 4.08
CA CYS A 113 -5.03 -0.29 4.24
C CYS A 113 -4.24 -1.48 3.73
N TRP A 114 -4.49 -2.65 4.31
CA TRP A 114 -3.89 -3.91 3.93
C TRP A 114 -4.94 -4.90 3.46
N TYR A 115 -4.71 -5.49 2.29
CA TYR A 115 -5.39 -6.69 1.86
C TYR A 115 -4.40 -7.85 2.03
N ILE A 116 -4.77 -8.85 2.83
CA ILE A 116 -3.90 -10.00 3.11
C ILE A 116 -3.94 -10.92 1.89
N ILE A 117 -2.84 -10.97 1.14
CA ILE A 117 -2.70 -11.85 -0.02
C ILE A 117 -2.50 -13.29 0.47
N ASP A 118 -1.58 -13.46 1.44
CA ASP A 118 -1.31 -14.74 2.06
C ASP A 118 -0.76 -14.55 3.49
N ALA A 119 -0.95 -15.55 4.34
CA ALA A 119 -0.50 -15.55 5.72
C ALA A 119 -0.19 -16.96 6.20
N GLU A 120 0.89 -17.12 6.97
CA GLU A 120 1.18 -18.36 7.68
C GLU A 120 0.11 -18.66 8.73
N GLU A 121 0.03 -19.93 9.17
CA GLU A 121 -0.88 -20.34 10.22
C GLU A 121 -0.57 -19.56 11.52
N ASP A 122 -1.61 -19.01 12.14
CA ASP A 122 -1.53 -18.17 13.34
C ASP A 122 -0.80 -16.83 13.16
N ALA A 123 -0.53 -16.37 11.95
CA ALA A 123 0.03 -15.03 11.71
C ALA A 123 -0.90 -13.95 12.27
N GLU A 124 -0.30 -12.91 12.82
CA GLU A 124 -1.01 -11.81 13.49
C GLU A 124 -0.56 -10.45 12.96
N ILE A 125 -1.44 -9.47 13.06
CA ILE A 125 -1.10 -8.06 12.90
C ILE A 125 -1.38 -7.33 14.21
N VAL A 126 -0.77 -6.17 14.39
CA VAL A 126 -1.13 -5.25 15.46
C VAL A 126 -1.93 -4.09 14.86
N ILE A 127 -3.09 -3.79 15.44
CA ILE A 127 -3.90 -2.61 15.13
C ILE A 127 -4.41 -1.99 16.43
N GLY A 128 -3.78 -0.87 16.83
CA GLY A 128 -4.15 -0.10 18.00
C GLY A 128 -3.47 -0.56 19.29
N THR A 129 -3.76 0.16 20.32
CA THR A 129 -3.24 -0.04 21.68
C THR A 129 -4.39 -0.16 22.69
N LEU A 130 -4.13 -0.85 23.79
CA LEU A 130 -5.01 -0.93 24.96
C LEU A 130 -4.73 0.20 25.96
N ALA A 131 -3.62 0.94 25.81
CA ALA A 131 -3.32 2.07 26.67
C ALA A 131 -4.37 3.18 26.52
N GLU A 132 -4.79 3.75 27.65
CA GLU A 132 -5.83 4.78 27.71
C GLU A 132 -5.26 6.20 27.67
N SER A 133 -3.94 6.35 27.87
CA SER A 133 -3.30 7.66 27.88
C SER A 133 -1.86 7.64 27.34
N ARG A 134 -1.36 8.85 27.02
CA ARG A 134 0.03 9.10 26.64
C ARG A 134 1.00 8.63 27.72
N GLU A 135 0.70 8.92 28.96
CA GLU A 135 1.54 8.60 30.11
C GLU A 135 1.67 7.10 30.32
N GLU A 136 0.56 6.37 30.21
CA GLU A 136 0.54 4.92 30.31
C GLU A 136 1.37 4.30 29.18
N PHE A 137 1.14 4.71 27.94
CA PHE A 137 1.88 4.20 26.78
C PHE A 137 3.38 4.50 26.92
N ALA A 138 3.76 5.73 27.26
CA ALA A 138 5.14 6.13 27.46
C ALA A 138 5.83 5.31 28.56
N ASN A 139 5.12 5.00 29.64
CA ASN A 139 5.62 4.15 30.71
C ASN A 139 5.96 2.72 30.23
N HIS A 140 5.08 2.13 29.40
CA HIS A 140 5.35 0.80 28.81
C HIS A 140 6.52 0.83 27.83
N VAL A 141 6.67 1.89 27.02
CA VAL A 141 7.84 2.06 26.15
C VAL A 141 9.13 2.13 26.98
N GLN A 142 9.13 2.95 28.05
CA GLN A 142 10.31 3.15 28.91
C GLN A 142 10.75 1.85 29.62
N HIS A 143 9.79 1.01 30.00
CA HIS A 143 10.08 -0.25 30.70
C HIS A 143 10.26 -1.45 29.76
N GLY A 144 10.20 -1.25 28.41
CA GLY A 144 10.35 -2.33 27.43
C GLY A 144 9.20 -3.33 27.44
N THR A 145 7.99 -2.89 27.83
CA THR A 145 6.80 -3.75 27.92
C THR A 145 5.70 -3.34 26.94
N ILE A 146 6.07 -2.63 25.86
CA ILE A 146 5.13 -2.10 24.86
C ILE A 146 4.24 -3.20 24.28
N GLU A 147 4.77 -4.38 24.03
CA GLU A 147 4.03 -5.49 23.42
C GLU A 147 2.83 -5.95 24.27
N SER A 148 2.87 -5.74 25.60
CA SER A 148 1.76 -6.12 26.50
C SER A 148 0.52 -5.23 26.41
N ILE A 149 0.64 -4.08 25.76
CA ILE A 149 -0.46 -3.10 25.58
C ILE A 149 -0.90 -2.97 24.12
N LEU A 150 -0.44 -3.86 23.24
CA LEU A 150 -0.83 -3.87 21.84
C LEU A 150 -2.05 -4.77 21.61
N ARG A 151 -2.82 -4.41 20.59
CA ARG A 151 -3.98 -5.22 20.18
C ARG A 151 -3.60 -6.10 19.00
N TYR A 152 -3.46 -7.41 19.26
CA TYR A 152 -3.13 -8.42 18.26
C TYR A 152 -4.39 -8.99 17.62
N ILE A 153 -4.36 -9.19 16.30
CA ILE A 153 -5.45 -9.76 15.52
C ILE A 153 -4.87 -10.83 14.61
N LYS A 154 -5.38 -12.07 14.73
CA LYS A 154 -5.06 -13.14 13.79
C LYS A 154 -5.63 -12.83 12.43
N VAL A 155 -4.85 -13.08 11.39
CA VAL A 155 -5.23 -12.77 10.01
C VAL A 155 -5.30 -14.01 9.13
N LYS A 156 -6.08 -13.90 8.05
CA LYS A 156 -6.20 -14.93 7.02
C LYS A 156 -6.13 -14.30 5.63
N PRO A 157 -5.69 -15.07 4.62
CA PRO A 157 -5.79 -14.65 3.24
C PRO A 157 -7.19 -14.18 2.86
N GLY A 158 -7.28 -13.08 2.13
CA GLY A 158 -8.54 -12.46 1.71
C GLY A 158 -9.14 -11.44 2.68
N GLU A 159 -8.62 -11.33 3.90
CA GLU A 159 -9.06 -10.33 4.86
C GLU A 159 -8.48 -8.95 4.55
N PHE A 160 -9.14 -7.92 5.05
CA PHE A 160 -8.81 -6.53 4.86
C PHE A 160 -8.77 -5.77 6.18
N TYR A 161 -7.84 -4.83 6.28
CA TYR A 161 -7.67 -3.99 7.46
C TYR A 161 -7.38 -2.54 7.07
N PHE A 162 -8.18 -1.61 7.59
CA PHE A 162 -7.93 -0.17 7.45
C PHE A 162 -7.17 0.35 8.65
N ILE A 163 -6.12 1.12 8.40
CA ILE A 163 -5.22 1.70 9.39
C ILE A 163 -5.28 3.22 9.28
N PRO A 164 -6.16 3.89 10.00
CA PRO A 164 -6.16 5.34 10.07
C PRO A 164 -4.85 5.88 10.65
N ALA A 165 -4.45 7.07 10.20
CA ALA A 165 -3.36 7.80 10.85
C ALA A 165 -3.59 7.88 12.38
N GLY A 166 -2.52 7.81 13.17
CA GLY A 166 -2.58 7.76 14.64
C GLY A 166 -2.77 6.37 15.24
N THR A 167 -3.00 5.34 14.42
CA THR A 167 -3.12 3.96 14.89
C THR A 167 -1.74 3.33 15.04
N VAL A 168 -1.40 2.81 16.22
CA VAL A 168 -0.21 1.98 16.43
C VAL A 168 -0.41 0.66 15.71
N HIS A 169 0.55 0.23 14.86
CA HIS A 169 0.39 -0.97 14.07
C HIS A 169 1.71 -1.64 13.69
N THR A 170 1.61 -2.89 13.27
CA THR A 170 2.67 -3.61 12.56
C THR A 170 2.10 -4.82 11.82
N ILE A 171 2.75 -5.21 10.73
CA ILE A 171 2.59 -6.52 10.10
C ILE A 171 3.61 -7.46 10.75
N SER A 172 3.13 -8.54 11.35
CA SER A 172 4.02 -9.55 11.93
C SER A 172 4.58 -10.49 10.85
N SER A 173 5.49 -11.37 11.25
CA SER A 173 6.12 -12.33 10.34
C SER A 173 5.12 -13.27 9.65
N GLY A 174 5.49 -13.75 8.46
CA GLY A 174 4.73 -14.73 7.70
C GLY A 174 3.55 -14.16 6.90
N ILE A 175 3.47 -12.85 6.72
CA ILE A 175 2.37 -12.18 6.00
C ILE A 175 2.87 -11.60 4.69
N LEU A 176 2.10 -11.83 3.62
CA LEU A 176 2.20 -11.15 2.34
C LEU A 176 0.94 -10.28 2.16
N ALA A 177 1.11 -8.97 2.02
CA ALA A 177 -0.01 -8.04 1.95
C ALA A 177 0.10 -7.07 0.77
N TYR A 178 -1.04 -6.70 0.18
CA TYR A 178 -1.15 -5.54 -0.70
C TYR A 178 -1.56 -4.33 0.12
N GLU A 179 -0.83 -3.23 -0.03
CA GLU A 179 -1.03 -1.99 0.70
C GLU A 179 -1.41 -0.86 -0.26
N THR A 180 -2.50 -0.16 0.04
CA THR A 180 -2.83 1.15 -0.57
C THR A 180 -2.79 2.21 0.51
N MET A 181 -2.14 3.34 0.22
CA MET A 181 -1.91 4.40 1.19
C MET A 181 -1.83 5.78 0.55
N GLN A 182 -1.94 6.82 1.37
CA GLN A 182 -1.53 8.16 0.97
C GLN A 182 -0.05 8.14 0.56
N SER A 183 0.36 9.00 -0.37
CA SER A 183 1.74 9.07 -0.87
C SER A 183 2.69 9.67 0.18
N SER A 184 3.00 8.89 1.22
CA SER A 184 3.84 9.28 2.35
C SER A 184 4.71 8.09 2.79
N ASP A 185 5.95 8.37 3.21
CA ASP A 185 6.89 7.38 3.77
C ASP A 185 7.27 7.72 5.23
N ILE A 186 6.46 8.58 5.88
CA ILE A 186 6.69 8.99 7.27
C ILE A 186 6.31 7.86 8.21
N THR A 187 7.27 7.43 9.03
CA THR A 187 7.09 6.37 10.02
C THR A 187 7.70 6.78 11.35
N TYR A 188 6.88 6.89 12.39
CA TYR A 188 7.36 7.11 13.76
C TYR A 188 7.49 5.78 14.47
N ARG A 189 8.73 5.28 14.53
CA ARG A 189 9.05 3.98 15.11
C ARG A 189 9.05 4.05 16.62
N LEU A 190 8.34 3.08 17.23
CA LEU A 190 8.21 2.91 18.67
C LEU A 190 9.08 1.78 19.20
N TYR A 191 9.17 0.66 18.47
CA TYR A 191 9.96 -0.50 18.85
C TYR A 191 10.35 -1.31 17.60
N ASP A 192 11.56 -1.80 17.55
CA ASP A 192 12.11 -2.53 16.41
C ASP A 192 12.76 -3.88 16.82
N PHE A 193 12.28 -4.51 17.86
CA PHE A 193 12.74 -5.83 18.33
C PHE A 193 14.25 -5.88 18.57
N ASN A 194 14.87 -4.77 18.94
CA ASN A 194 16.32 -4.58 19.13
C ASN A 194 17.17 -4.98 17.90
N ARG A 195 16.59 -4.86 16.69
CA ARG A 195 17.30 -5.14 15.44
C ARG A 195 18.32 -4.06 15.13
N GLN A 196 19.46 -4.49 14.65
CA GLN A 196 20.53 -3.62 14.17
C GLN A 196 20.59 -3.63 12.65
N ASP A 197 21.01 -2.52 12.07
CA ASP A 197 21.29 -2.43 10.65
C ASP A 197 22.58 -3.22 10.28
N ASN A 198 22.93 -3.27 9.00
CA ASN A 198 24.12 -3.97 8.51
C ASN A 198 25.44 -3.34 9.00
N GLN A 199 25.37 -2.21 9.70
CA GLN A 199 26.52 -1.53 10.33
C GLN A 199 26.54 -1.68 11.84
N TYR A 200 25.68 -2.55 12.38
CA TYR A 200 25.48 -2.79 13.83
C TYR A 200 24.96 -1.58 14.59
N ASN A 201 24.27 -0.66 13.93
CA ASN A 201 23.58 0.44 14.59
C ASN A 201 22.11 0.08 14.86
N ASP A 202 21.61 0.50 16.00
CA ASP A 202 20.20 0.42 16.31
C ASP A 202 19.42 1.36 15.39
N ARG A 203 18.28 0.91 14.86
CA ARG A 203 17.42 1.76 14.05
C ARG A 203 16.82 2.88 14.93
N PRO A 204 16.85 4.14 14.48
CA PRO A 204 16.36 5.26 15.29
C PRO A 204 14.88 5.10 15.62
N LEU A 205 14.53 5.40 16.87
CA LEU A 205 13.15 5.47 17.35
C LEU A 205 12.69 6.94 17.37
N ASN A 206 11.38 7.14 17.16
CA ASN A 206 10.76 8.47 17.09
C ASN A 206 9.71 8.62 18.22
N ILE A 207 10.08 8.26 19.45
CA ILE A 207 9.14 8.08 20.56
C ILE A 207 8.27 9.31 20.81
N GLU A 208 8.86 10.51 20.94
CA GLU A 208 8.09 11.72 21.26
C GLU A 208 7.07 12.05 20.15
N LYS A 209 7.50 12.06 18.88
CA LYS A 209 6.58 12.29 17.75
C LYS A 209 5.50 11.22 17.66
N ALA A 210 5.85 9.96 17.94
CA ALA A 210 4.88 8.87 17.98
C ALA A 210 3.83 9.09 19.06
N LEU A 211 4.28 9.42 20.31
CA LEU A 211 3.38 9.69 21.43
C LEU A 211 2.44 10.86 21.17
N ASP A 212 2.84 11.83 20.37
CA ASP A 212 2.01 13.00 20.04
C ASP A 212 0.86 12.65 19.10
N VAL A 213 1.02 11.63 18.24
CA VAL A 213 0.04 11.29 17.20
C VAL A 213 -0.80 10.06 17.51
N ILE A 214 -0.44 9.26 18.52
CA ILE A 214 -1.18 8.03 18.86
C ILE A 214 -2.61 8.36 19.29
N GLN A 215 -3.56 7.64 18.71
CA GLN A 215 -4.94 7.59 19.16
C GLN A 215 -5.09 6.49 20.22
N TYR A 216 -5.08 6.90 21.49
CA TYR A 216 -5.16 5.98 22.64
C TYR A 216 -6.54 5.36 22.75
N ASN A 217 -6.58 4.05 23.00
CA ASN A 217 -7.82 3.26 23.18
C ASN A 217 -8.88 3.50 22.09
N ALA A 218 -8.46 3.83 20.87
CA ALA A 218 -9.39 4.02 19.76
C ALA A 218 -10.08 2.69 19.38
N PRO A 219 -11.35 2.72 18.99
CA PRO A 219 -12.02 1.54 18.47
C PRO A 219 -11.39 1.10 17.15
N LEU A 220 -11.42 -0.20 16.88
CA LEU A 220 -11.02 -0.69 15.56
C LEU A 220 -11.99 -0.17 14.49
N PRO A 221 -11.49 0.26 13.34
CA PRO A 221 -12.34 0.58 12.20
C PRO A 221 -13.22 -0.63 11.84
N ASN A 222 -14.52 -0.42 11.78
CA ASN A 222 -15.48 -1.46 11.36
C ASN A 222 -15.88 -1.23 9.90
N ILE A 223 -14.99 -1.59 9.00
CA ILE A 223 -15.24 -1.54 7.55
C ILE A 223 -15.46 -2.97 7.07
N LEU A 224 -16.61 -3.18 6.44
CA LEU A 224 -16.97 -4.48 5.86
C LEU A 224 -16.91 -4.35 4.34
N PRO A 225 -16.07 -5.14 3.65
CA PRO A 225 -16.06 -5.17 2.19
C PRO A 225 -17.40 -5.63 1.63
N GLU A 226 -17.87 -4.98 0.58
CA GLU A 226 -19.09 -5.32 -0.12
C GLU A 226 -18.76 -5.95 -1.46
N SER A 227 -19.30 -7.14 -1.72
CA SER A 227 -19.07 -7.85 -2.98
C SER A 227 -20.33 -7.92 -3.81
N GLU A 228 -20.19 -7.75 -5.11
CA GLU A 228 -21.25 -7.97 -6.10
C GLU A 228 -20.72 -8.84 -7.24
N ILE A 229 -21.63 -9.56 -7.89
CA ILE A 229 -21.33 -10.32 -9.10
C ILE A 229 -21.90 -9.56 -10.28
N ILE A 230 -21.01 -9.19 -11.19
CA ILE A 230 -21.37 -8.52 -12.45
C ILE A 230 -21.05 -9.49 -13.58
N GLU A 231 -22.09 -10.06 -14.21
CA GLU A 231 -21.95 -11.15 -15.18
C GLU A 231 -21.22 -12.37 -14.55
N ASN A 232 -19.98 -12.63 -14.96
CA ASN A 232 -19.15 -13.73 -14.45
C ASN A 232 -18.02 -13.24 -13.54
N HIS A 233 -17.98 -11.93 -13.25
CA HIS A 233 -16.91 -11.29 -12.52
C HIS A 233 -17.36 -10.96 -11.12
N LYS A 234 -16.43 -11.02 -10.15
CA LYS A 234 -16.71 -10.56 -8.79
C LYS A 234 -15.97 -9.25 -8.55
N CYS A 235 -16.75 -8.22 -8.22
CA CYS A 235 -16.26 -6.92 -7.76
C CYS A 235 -16.41 -6.85 -6.25
N THR A 236 -15.35 -6.52 -5.54
CA THR A 236 -15.37 -6.30 -4.09
C THR A 236 -14.91 -4.88 -3.80
N HIS A 237 -15.84 -4.04 -3.36
CA HIS A 237 -15.54 -2.74 -2.79
C HIS A 237 -14.96 -2.96 -1.39
N ILE A 238 -13.65 -2.77 -1.24
CA ILE A 238 -12.92 -3.07 -0.01
C ILE A 238 -13.06 -1.90 0.97
N VAL A 239 -12.74 -0.70 0.52
CA VAL A 239 -12.81 0.52 1.34
C VAL A 239 -13.01 1.74 0.46
N SER A 240 -13.74 2.73 0.95
CA SER A 240 -13.77 4.10 0.43
C SER A 240 -13.72 5.06 1.61
N ASN A 241 -12.79 6.02 1.58
CA ASN A 241 -12.60 7.03 2.60
C ASN A 241 -12.18 8.36 1.97
N ASP A 242 -11.84 9.36 2.77
CA ASP A 242 -11.47 10.71 2.29
C ASP A 242 -10.16 10.73 1.48
N PHE A 243 -9.36 9.66 1.51
CA PHE A 243 -8.04 9.63 0.90
C PHE A 243 -7.97 8.72 -0.32
N PHE A 244 -8.68 7.58 -0.29
CA PHE A 244 -8.67 6.61 -1.37
C PHE A 244 -9.88 5.67 -1.35
N THR A 245 -10.11 5.07 -2.48
CA THR A 245 -10.97 3.90 -2.64
C THR A 245 -10.13 2.74 -3.15
N LEU A 246 -10.36 1.54 -2.61
CA LEU A 246 -9.75 0.29 -3.05
C LEU A 246 -10.82 -0.72 -3.44
N VAL A 247 -10.70 -1.25 -4.64
CA VAL A 247 -11.61 -2.25 -5.22
C VAL A 247 -10.80 -3.45 -5.71
N LYS A 248 -11.29 -4.66 -5.44
CA LYS A 248 -10.77 -5.91 -6.00
C LYS A 248 -11.71 -6.42 -7.08
N TRP A 249 -11.15 -6.74 -8.24
CA TRP A 249 -11.85 -7.45 -9.32
C TRP A 249 -11.28 -8.85 -9.51
N GLU A 250 -12.14 -9.84 -9.45
CA GLU A 250 -11.86 -11.23 -9.84
C GLU A 250 -12.53 -11.43 -11.20
N ILE A 251 -11.72 -11.39 -12.26
CA ILE A 251 -12.20 -11.41 -13.66
C ILE A 251 -12.08 -12.83 -14.19
N SER A 252 -13.13 -13.30 -14.88
CA SER A 252 -13.14 -14.54 -15.62
C SER A 252 -13.83 -14.33 -16.97
N GLY A 253 -13.07 -14.45 -18.05
CA GLY A 253 -13.53 -14.16 -19.41
C GLY A 253 -13.33 -12.69 -19.79
N THR A 254 -14.38 -12.05 -20.35
CA THR A 254 -14.29 -10.67 -20.90
C THR A 254 -15.09 -9.70 -20.06
N LEU A 255 -14.46 -8.67 -19.53
CA LEU A 255 -15.06 -7.57 -18.79
C LEU A 255 -14.91 -6.26 -19.56
N ASN A 256 -16.02 -5.60 -19.89
CA ASN A 256 -16.01 -4.21 -20.32
C ASN A 256 -15.93 -3.31 -19.09
N TYR A 257 -14.79 -2.70 -18.88
CA TYR A 257 -14.50 -1.90 -17.68
C TYR A 257 -14.56 -0.41 -17.99
N MET A 258 -15.39 0.29 -17.25
CA MET A 258 -15.43 1.75 -17.23
C MET A 258 -14.84 2.25 -15.93
N LYS A 259 -13.75 3.01 -16.00
CA LYS A 259 -13.11 3.52 -14.79
C LYS A 259 -13.99 4.52 -14.05
N PRO A 260 -14.02 4.48 -12.70
CA PRO A 260 -14.92 5.32 -11.90
C PRO A 260 -14.41 6.78 -11.71
N ARG A 261 -13.15 7.03 -12.01
CA ARG A 261 -12.47 8.32 -11.81
C ARG A 261 -11.58 8.65 -13.00
N GLU A 262 -11.04 9.88 -13.00
CA GLU A 262 -10.15 10.35 -14.07
C GLU A 262 -8.92 9.47 -14.27
N PHE A 263 -8.38 8.91 -13.19
CA PHE A 263 -7.31 7.93 -13.26
C PHE A 263 -7.45 6.85 -12.18
N CYS A 264 -6.90 5.67 -12.46
CA CYS A 264 -6.91 4.54 -11.53
C CYS A 264 -5.56 3.85 -11.55
N LEU A 265 -5.05 3.49 -10.37
CA LEU A 265 -3.85 2.68 -10.19
C LEU A 265 -4.27 1.22 -10.17
N VAL A 266 -3.63 0.40 -10.99
CA VAL A 266 -3.98 -1.02 -11.14
C VAL A 266 -2.76 -1.91 -10.91
N THR A 267 -2.93 -2.95 -10.11
CA THR A 267 -1.96 -4.03 -9.90
C THR A 267 -2.63 -5.37 -10.15
N VAL A 268 -2.01 -6.20 -10.99
CA VAL A 268 -2.43 -7.60 -11.19
C VAL A 268 -1.84 -8.45 -10.07
N LEU A 269 -2.69 -8.94 -9.16
CA LEU A 269 -2.22 -9.79 -8.05
C LEU A 269 -2.02 -11.24 -8.44
N GLU A 270 -2.86 -11.75 -9.34
CA GLU A 270 -2.84 -13.17 -9.73
C GLU A 270 -3.40 -13.35 -11.14
N GLY A 271 -2.91 -14.35 -11.85
CA GLY A 271 -3.42 -14.78 -13.15
C GLY A 271 -2.78 -14.08 -14.33
N GLU A 272 -3.38 -14.31 -15.51
CA GLU A 272 -2.91 -13.74 -16.78
C GLU A 272 -4.06 -13.44 -17.73
N GLY A 273 -3.82 -12.50 -18.64
CA GLY A 273 -4.77 -12.11 -19.67
C GLY A 273 -4.26 -10.91 -20.47
N GLN A 274 -5.20 -10.13 -20.97
CA GLN A 274 -4.90 -8.91 -21.72
C GLN A 274 -5.88 -7.81 -21.41
N MET A 275 -5.45 -6.59 -21.65
CA MET A 275 -6.29 -5.41 -21.66
C MET A 275 -6.28 -4.79 -23.05
N ILE A 276 -7.44 -4.37 -23.51
CA ILE A 276 -7.60 -3.67 -24.81
C ILE A 276 -8.08 -2.25 -24.51
N VAL A 277 -7.34 -1.29 -24.99
CA VAL A 277 -7.68 0.15 -24.88
C VAL A 277 -7.43 0.78 -26.25
N ASP A 278 -8.42 1.47 -26.80
CA ASP A 278 -8.36 2.13 -28.12
C ASP A 278 -7.90 1.21 -29.26
N GLY A 279 -8.19 -0.10 -29.14
CA GLY A 279 -7.78 -1.13 -30.10
C GLY A 279 -6.34 -1.64 -29.95
N GLU A 280 -5.55 -1.11 -29.03
CA GLU A 280 -4.24 -1.63 -28.63
C GLU A 280 -4.39 -2.72 -27.60
N ILE A 281 -3.58 -3.78 -27.73
CA ILE A 281 -3.60 -4.95 -26.81
C ILE A 281 -2.38 -4.91 -25.90
N PHE A 282 -2.62 -4.97 -24.61
CA PHE A 282 -1.60 -5.02 -23.57
C PHE A 282 -1.69 -6.34 -22.80
N LYS A 283 -0.60 -7.12 -22.80
CA LYS A 283 -0.53 -8.35 -22.02
C LYS A 283 -0.48 -8.01 -20.52
N LEU A 284 -1.28 -8.72 -19.74
CA LEU A 284 -1.32 -8.63 -18.27
C LEU A 284 -0.90 -9.97 -17.67
N THR A 285 -0.02 -9.90 -16.68
CA THR A 285 0.42 -11.07 -15.89
C THR A 285 0.55 -10.65 -14.43
N THR A 286 0.54 -11.61 -13.53
CA THR A 286 0.83 -11.38 -12.11
C THR A 286 2.03 -10.44 -11.95
N GLY A 287 1.90 -9.42 -11.11
CA GLY A 287 2.92 -8.39 -10.88
C GLY A 287 2.92 -7.22 -11.88
N THR A 288 2.06 -7.21 -12.90
CA THR A 288 1.92 -6.04 -13.78
C THR A 288 1.29 -4.88 -13.03
N ASN A 289 1.90 -3.68 -13.15
CA ASN A 289 1.44 -2.44 -12.55
C ASN A 289 1.25 -1.37 -13.61
N PHE A 290 0.12 -0.66 -13.59
CA PHE A 290 -0.15 0.40 -14.54
C PHE A 290 -1.16 1.43 -14.01
N ILE A 291 -1.23 2.57 -14.67
CA ILE A 291 -2.25 3.60 -14.45
C ILE A 291 -3.13 3.67 -15.69
N LEU A 292 -4.44 3.57 -15.49
CA LEU A 292 -5.43 4.03 -16.47
C LEU A 292 -5.52 5.54 -16.33
N THR A 293 -5.20 6.26 -17.40
CA THR A 293 -5.19 7.73 -17.44
C THR A 293 -6.57 8.29 -17.75
N SER A 294 -6.73 9.62 -17.72
CA SER A 294 -7.97 10.31 -18.10
C SER A 294 -8.41 10.00 -19.54
N GLU A 295 -7.44 9.71 -20.42
CA GLU A 295 -7.68 9.36 -21.82
C GLU A 295 -8.23 7.94 -22.02
N ASP A 296 -7.97 7.01 -21.09
CA ASP A 296 -8.38 5.62 -21.19
C ASP A 296 -9.83 5.45 -20.68
N LEU A 297 -10.80 5.86 -21.50
CA LEU A 297 -12.20 5.91 -21.11
C LEU A 297 -12.84 4.53 -20.95
N ASP A 298 -12.64 3.66 -21.97
CA ASP A 298 -13.20 2.33 -22.03
C ASP A 298 -12.04 1.33 -22.15
N SER A 299 -12.02 0.37 -21.25
CA SER A 299 -11.05 -0.72 -21.27
C SER A 299 -11.76 -2.07 -21.31
N VAL A 300 -11.26 -3.00 -22.11
CA VAL A 300 -11.75 -4.38 -22.11
C VAL A 300 -10.66 -5.26 -21.49
N PHE A 301 -11.01 -5.96 -20.44
CA PHE A 301 -10.14 -6.97 -19.83
C PHE A 301 -10.56 -8.36 -20.29
N GLU A 302 -9.62 -9.19 -20.70
CA GLU A 302 -9.89 -10.56 -21.18
C GLU A 302 -8.89 -11.51 -20.54
N GLY A 303 -9.39 -12.54 -19.84
CA GLY A 303 -8.57 -13.56 -19.18
C GLY A 303 -9.12 -13.98 -17.84
N ASP A 304 -8.28 -14.65 -17.05
CA ASP A 304 -8.60 -15.08 -15.70
C ASP A 304 -7.54 -14.48 -14.75
N PHE A 305 -7.90 -13.42 -14.05
CA PHE A 305 -6.97 -12.71 -13.16
C PHE A 305 -7.67 -11.85 -12.10
N THR A 306 -6.93 -11.57 -11.05
CA THR A 306 -7.34 -10.69 -9.95
C THR A 306 -6.62 -9.35 -10.04
N LEU A 307 -7.39 -8.26 -10.06
CA LEU A 307 -6.88 -6.88 -10.04
C LEU A 307 -7.17 -6.20 -8.71
N MET A 308 -6.20 -5.44 -8.22
CA MET A 308 -6.42 -4.39 -7.22
C MET A 308 -6.44 -3.04 -7.94
N ILE A 309 -7.50 -2.28 -7.72
CA ILE A 309 -7.70 -0.98 -8.35
C ILE A 309 -7.87 0.07 -7.26
N SER A 310 -6.97 1.06 -7.23
CA SER A 310 -6.99 2.17 -6.27
C SER A 310 -7.21 3.49 -7.00
N TYR A 311 -8.01 4.38 -6.38
CA TYR A 311 -8.25 5.72 -6.92
C TYR A 311 -8.63 6.71 -5.79
N VAL A 312 -8.59 8.03 -6.10
CA VAL A 312 -8.95 9.13 -5.19
C VAL A 312 -10.31 9.73 -5.54
#